data_68ba25ae580e540a0313c59fe1fff531
#
_entry.id   68ba25ae580e540a0313c59fe1fff531
#
_cell.length_a   1.000
_cell.length_b   1.000
_cell.length_c   1.000
_cell.angle_alpha   90.00
_cell.angle_beta   90.00
_cell.angle_gamma   90.00
#
_symmetry.space_group_name_H-M   'P 1'
#
loop_
_entity.id
_entity.type
_entity.pdbx_description
1 polymer ?
#
loop_
_entity_poly.entity_id
_entity_poly.type
_entity_poly.pdbx_seq_one_letter_code
_entity_poly.pdbx_strand_id
1 'polypeptide(L)'
;MGSSHHHHHHGDSDISSPLLQNTVHIDLSALNPELVQAVQHVVIGPSSLIVHFNEVIGRGHFGCVYHGTLLDNDGKKIHCAVKSLNRITDIGEVSQFLTEGIIMKDFSHPNVLSLLGICLRSEGSPLVVLPYMKHGDLRNFIRNETHNPTVKDLIGFGLQVAKGMKYLASKKFVHRDLAARNCMLDEKFTVKVADFGLARDMYDKEYYSVHNKTGAKLPVKWMALESLQTQKFTTKSDVWSFGVLLWELMTRGAPPYPDVNTFDITVYLLQGRRLLQPEYCPDPLYEVMLKCWHPKAEMRPSFSELVSRISAIFSTFIG
;
A
#
# COMPACT_ATOMS: atom_id res chain seq x y z
N MET A 1 -16.43 5.07 -17.37
CA MET A 1 -16.67 5.03 -17.93
C MET A 1 -16.75 5.31 -18.18
N GLY A 2 -16.34 6.14 -17.37
CA GLY A 2 -16.35 5.94 -17.65
C GLY A 2 -16.42 6.41 -17.48
N SER A 3 -16.19 6.67 -16.73
CA SER A 3 -16.19 6.76 -16.90
C SER A 3 -16.14 7.14 -16.65
N SER A 4 -16.08 7.49 -15.96
CA SER A 4 -16.01 7.48 -16.20
C SER A 4 -15.99 8.01 -15.98
N HIS A 5 -15.78 8.37 -15.08
CA HIS A 5 -15.76 8.44 -15.39
C HIS A 5 -15.75 9.10 -15.52
N HIS A 6 -15.66 9.86 -14.76
CA HIS A 6 -15.71 10.05 -15.33
C HIS A 6 -15.72 10.80 -15.85
N HIS A 7 -15.65 11.68 -15.13
CA HIS A 7 -15.78 11.88 -15.97
C HIS A 7 -15.75 12.49 -16.66
N HIS A 8 -15.73 13.31 -16.04
CA HIS A 8 -15.90 13.40 -16.97
C HIS A 8 -16.11 13.69 -17.64
N HIS A 9 -16.15 14.39 -17.03
CA HIS A 9 -16.50 14.23 -17.91
C HIS A 9 -16.82 14.35 -18.48
N HIS A 10 -16.97 14.92 -17.80
CA HIS A 10 -17.50 14.65 -18.54
C HIS A 10 -17.72 14.39 -18.94
N GLY A 11 -17.76 14.85 -18.31
CA GLY A 11 -18.15 14.05 -18.78
C GLY A 11 -18.26 13.78 -19.00
N ASP A 12 -18.45 13.54 -18.55
CA ASP A 12 -18.75 12.82 -18.81
C ASP A 12 -18.91 12.39 -19.02
N SER A 13 -19.00 12.06 -18.55
CA SER A 13 -19.25 11.28 -18.72
C SER A 13 -19.41 10.74 -18.92
N ASP A 14 -19.77 10.37 -18.72
CA ASP A 14 -20.03 9.56 -18.76
C ASP A 14 -20.41 8.97 -18.83
N ILE A 15 -20.70 8.48 -18.68
CA ILE A 15 -21.13 7.77 -18.49
C ILE A 15 -21.67 7.31 -18.48
N SER A 16 -22.26 6.90 -18.32
CA SER A 16 -23.00 6.51 -17.98
C SER A 16 -23.36 6.30 -17.90
N SER A 17 -24.02 6.25 -18.30
CA SER A 17 -24.61 6.00 -17.66
C SER A 17 -24.94 5.51 -16.28
N PRO A 18 -24.93 4.33 -15.80
CA PRO A 18 -24.95 3.93 -14.41
C PRO A 18 -24.01 4.73 -13.52
N LEU A 19 -23.02 5.36 -14.11
CA LEU A 19 -22.11 6.26 -13.43
C LEU A 19 -22.82 7.43 -12.75
N LEU A 20 -23.89 7.90 -13.34
CA LEU A 20 -24.67 8.98 -12.75
C LEU A 20 -25.39 8.55 -11.49
N GLN A 21 -25.72 7.25 -11.40
CA GLN A 21 -26.37 6.69 -10.21
C GLN A 21 -25.42 6.60 -9.03
N ASN A 22 -24.11 6.58 -9.31
CA ASN A 22 -23.07 6.50 -8.29
C ASN A 22 -22.52 7.88 -7.92
N THR A 23 -23.06 8.93 -8.48
CA THR A 23 -22.68 10.30 -8.14
C THR A 23 -23.11 10.60 -6.72
N VAL A 24 -22.15 10.91 -5.86
CA VAL A 24 -22.39 11.26 -4.49
C VAL A 24 -22.37 12.78 -4.36
N HIS A 25 -23.44 13.34 -3.83
CA HIS A 25 -23.49 14.75 -3.50
C HIS A 25 -23.18 14.93 -2.02
N ILE A 26 -22.01 15.49 -1.74
CA ILE A 26 -21.55 15.74 -0.38
C ILE A 26 -21.65 17.22 -0.08
N ASP A 27 -22.43 17.55 0.96
CA ASP A 27 -22.55 18.92 1.42
C ASP A 27 -21.34 19.28 2.30
N LEU A 28 -20.36 19.90 1.66
CA LEU A 28 -19.11 20.29 2.33
C LEU A 28 -19.35 21.37 3.40
N SER A 29 -20.45 22.11 3.32
CA SER A 29 -20.77 23.13 4.34
C SER A 29 -21.13 22.53 5.68
N ALA A 30 -21.50 21.25 5.72
CA ALA A 30 -21.81 20.52 6.96
C ALA A 30 -20.55 20.06 7.70
N LEU A 31 -19.36 20.19 7.10
CA LEU A 31 -18.10 19.82 7.77
C LEU A 31 -17.74 20.83 8.86
N ASN A 32 -17.05 20.32 9.90
CA ASN A 32 -16.53 21.17 10.96
C ASN A 32 -15.58 22.22 10.36
N PRO A 33 -15.81 23.53 10.57
CA PRO A 33 -14.96 24.59 10.01
C PRO A 33 -13.49 24.48 10.39
N GLU A 34 -13.19 23.99 11.60
CA GLU A 34 -11.80 23.78 12.02
C GLU A 34 -11.11 22.71 11.19
N LEU A 35 -11.82 21.64 10.85
CA LEU A 35 -11.30 20.58 10.00
C LEU A 35 -11.07 21.09 8.58
N VAL A 36 -12.01 21.84 8.02
CA VAL A 36 -11.89 22.44 6.69
C VAL A 36 -10.64 23.32 6.61
N GLN A 37 -10.40 24.15 7.64
CA GLN A 37 -9.22 25.00 7.68
C GLN A 37 -7.93 24.17 7.80
N ALA A 38 -7.95 23.11 8.61
CA ALA A 38 -6.79 22.25 8.83
C ALA A 38 -6.36 21.50 7.55
N VAL A 39 -7.29 21.20 6.63
CA VAL A 39 -6.98 20.44 5.41
C VAL A 39 -6.56 21.29 4.24
N GLN A 40 -6.53 22.62 4.36
CA GLN A 40 -6.21 23.51 3.23
C GLN A 40 -4.88 23.19 2.56
N HIS A 41 -3.88 22.76 3.32
CA HIS A 41 -2.58 22.39 2.77
C HIS A 41 -2.57 21.04 2.05
N VAL A 42 -3.64 20.26 2.18
CA VAL A 42 -3.78 18.92 1.57
C VAL A 42 -4.65 18.98 0.32
N VAL A 43 -5.59 19.92 0.27
CA VAL A 43 -6.59 20.00 -0.79
C VAL A 43 -5.97 20.53 -2.08
N ILE A 44 -6.24 19.82 -3.18
CA ILE A 44 -5.90 20.24 -4.54
C ILE A 44 -7.16 20.78 -5.19
N GLY A 45 -7.07 22.00 -5.75
CA GLY A 45 -8.19 22.59 -6.48
C GLY A 45 -8.49 21.80 -7.75
N PRO A 46 -9.76 21.64 -8.12
CA PRO A 46 -10.13 20.89 -9.33
C PRO A 46 -9.49 21.41 -10.62
N SER A 47 -9.20 22.71 -10.69
CA SER A 47 -8.56 23.31 -11.86
C SER A 47 -7.09 22.94 -11.99
N SER A 48 -6.46 22.42 -10.93
CA SER A 48 -5.05 22.00 -10.94
C SER A 48 -4.86 20.52 -11.24
N LEU A 49 -5.94 19.78 -11.41
CA LEU A 49 -5.88 18.33 -11.62
C LEU A 49 -6.69 17.93 -12.86
N ILE A 50 -6.03 17.21 -13.77
CA ILE A 50 -6.67 16.59 -14.92
C ILE A 50 -6.64 15.09 -14.70
N VAL A 51 -7.81 14.45 -14.64
CA VAL A 51 -7.92 13.00 -14.48
C VAL A 51 -8.25 12.37 -15.83
N HIS A 52 -7.45 11.40 -16.23
CA HIS A 52 -7.66 10.67 -17.48
C HIS A 52 -8.49 9.43 -17.21
N PHE A 53 -9.80 9.58 -17.11
CA PHE A 53 -10.71 8.50 -16.72
C PHE A 53 -10.74 7.32 -17.72
N ASN A 54 -10.27 7.52 -18.94
CA ASN A 54 -10.13 6.44 -19.92
C ASN A 54 -8.81 5.67 -19.82
N GLU A 55 -7.91 6.08 -18.91
CA GLU A 55 -6.60 5.46 -18.74
C GLU A 55 -6.51 4.89 -17.32
N VAL A 56 -7.02 3.68 -17.15
CA VAL A 56 -7.07 3.01 -15.87
C VAL A 56 -5.71 2.36 -15.59
N ILE A 57 -5.12 2.66 -14.43
CA ILE A 57 -3.90 2.01 -13.94
C ILE A 57 -4.23 0.72 -13.21
N GLY A 58 -5.27 0.73 -12.38
CA GLY A 58 -5.66 -0.43 -11.59
C GLY A 58 -7.07 -0.34 -11.06
N ARG A 59 -7.61 -1.50 -10.67
CA ARG A 59 -8.95 -1.62 -10.11
C ARG A 59 -8.85 -2.31 -8.76
N GLY A 60 -9.21 -1.59 -7.70
CA GLY A 60 -9.24 -2.14 -6.35
C GLY A 60 -10.67 -2.37 -5.87
N HIS A 61 -10.79 -2.92 -4.68
CA HIS A 61 -12.08 -3.15 -4.04
C HIS A 61 -12.80 -1.83 -3.72
N PHE A 62 -12.06 -0.80 -3.32
CA PHE A 62 -12.61 0.49 -2.88
C PHE A 62 -12.71 1.52 -4.01
N GLY A 63 -12.11 1.28 -5.16
CA GLY A 63 -12.18 2.20 -6.29
C GLY A 63 -11.14 1.92 -7.36
N CYS A 64 -11.20 2.72 -8.41
CA CYS A 64 -10.27 2.64 -9.54
C CYS A 64 -9.17 3.68 -9.40
N VAL A 65 -8.02 3.37 -10.00
CA VAL A 65 -6.87 4.28 -10.08
C VAL A 65 -6.67 4.66 -11.55
N TYR A 66 -6.52 5.96 -11.80
CA TYR A 66 -6.38 6.51 -13.14
C TYR A 66 -5.07 7.28 -13.28
N HIS A 67 -4.59 7.41 -14.52
CA HIS A 67 -3.55 8.38 -14.81
C HIS A 67 -4.12 9.79 -14.62
N GLY A 68 -3.28 10.68 -14.13
CA GLY A 68 -3.64 12.07 -13.96
C GLY A 68 -2.46 13.00 -14.21
N THR A 69 -2.76 14.28 -14.39
CA THR A 69 -1.79 15.34 -14.52
C THR A 69 -2.09 16.40 -13.48
N LEU A 70 -1.12 16.65 -12.61
CA LEU A 70 -1.22 17.68 -11.58
C LEU A 70 -0.39 18.88 -12.01
N LEU A 71 -0.97 20.07 -11.90
CA LEU A 71 -0.25 21.33 -12.15
C LEU A 71 0.22 21.87 -10.80
N ASP A 72 1.53 22.05 -10.64
CA ASP A 72 2.07 22.68 -9.45
C ASP A 72 1.91 24.20 -9.50
N ASN A 73 2.36 24.89 -8.44
CA ASN A 73 2.21 26.35 -8.35
C ASN A 73 2.99 27.09 -9.43
N ASP A 74 4.00 26.46 -10.04
CA ASP A 74 4.81 27.05 -11.11
C ASP A 74 4.29 26.67 -12.49
N GLY A 75 3.14 26.00 -12.58
CA GLY A 75 2.55 25.53 -13.82
C GLY A 75 3.21 24.27 -14.38
N LYS A 76 4.12 23.67 -13.65
CA LYS A 76 4.78 22.43 -14.06
C LYS A 76 3.82 21.26 -13.97
N LYS A 77 3.83 20.41 -15.01
CA LYS A 77 2.99 19.21 -15.07
C LYS A 77 3.68 18.04 -14.37
N ILE A 78 2.96 17.42 -13.45
CA ILE A 78 3.41 16.24 -12.70
C ILE A 78 2.50 15.08 -13.06
N HIS A 79 3.08 13.99 -13.54
CA HIS A 79 2.34 12.75 -13.80
C HIS A 79 1.98 12.12 -12.46
N CYS A 80 0.71 11.83 -12.25
CA CYS A 80 0.22 11.28 -10.98
C CYS A 80 -0.73 10.13 -11.19
N ALA A 81 -1.00 9.41 -10.11
CA ALA A 81 -2.02 8.38 -10.02
C ALA A 81 -3.16 8.91 -9.17
N VAL A 82 -4.38 8.84 -9.70
CA VAL A 82 -5.56 9.38 -9.03
C VAL A 82 -6.49 8.24 -8.68
N LYS A 83 -6.73 8.07 -7.39
CA LYS A 83 -7.62 7.02 -6.89
C LYS A 83 -8.96 7.63 -6.52
N SER A 84 -10.04 7.07 -7.10
CA SER A 84 -11.40 7.43 -6.77
C SER A 84 -11.92 6.51 -5.67
N LEU A 85 -12.46 7.09 -4.60
CA LEU A 85 -12.97 6.34 -3.45
C LEU A 85 -14.49 6.29 -3.51
N ASN A 86 -15.03 5.33 -4.22
CA ASN A 86 -16.47 5.24 -4.53
C ASN A 86 -17.35 4.90 -3.32
N ARG A 87 -16.76 4.53 -2.18
CA ARG A 87 -17.51 4.08 -1.01
C ARG A 87 -17.69 5.15 0.07
N ILE A 88 -17.22 6.37 -0.19
CA ILE A 88 -17.43 7.49 0.73
C ILE A 88 -18.73 8.17 0.33
N THR A 89 -19.75 8.02 1.17
CA THR A 89 -21.13 8.43 0.86
C THR A 89 -21.73 9.42 1.85
N ASP A 90 -21.16 9.57 3.04
CA ASP A 90 -21.72 10.46 4.08
C ASP A 90 -20.67 11.40 4.67
N ILE A 91 -21.14 12.39 5.42
CA ILE A 91 -20.28 13.44 5.98
C ILE A 91 -19.32 12.91 7.04
N GLY A 92 -19.71 11.88 7.79
CA GLY A 92 -18.82 11.25 8.76
C GLY A 92 -17.65 10.57 8.11
N GLU A 93 -17.87 9.87 6.99
CA GLU A 93 -16.82 9.25 6.19
C GLU A 93 -15.91 10.29 5.58
N VAL A 94 -16.46 11.42 5.12
CA VAL A 94 -15.65 12.53 4.58
C VAL A 94 -14.78 13.13 5.67
N SER A 95 -15.29 13.32 6.87
CA SER A 95 -14.51 13.83 8.01
C SER A 95 -13.34 12.90 8.33
N GLN A 96 -13.58 11.58 8.33
CA GLN A 96 -12.54 10.58 8.56
C GLN A 96 -11.49 10.62 7.44
N PHE A 97 -11.93 10.73 6.19
CA PHE A 97 -11.07 10.85 5.02
C PHE A 97 -10.13 12.05 5.13
N LEU A 98 -10.67 13.22 5.50
CA LEU A 98 -9.87 14.44 5.66
C LEU A 98 -8.84 14.31 6.78
N THR A 99 -9.24 13.71 7.89
CA THR A 99 -8.33 13.49 9.03
C THR A 99 -7.16 12.59 8.62
N GLU A 100 -7.42 11.50 7.91
CA GLU A 100 -6.38 10.60 7.42
C GLU A 100 -5.46 11.31 6.41
N GLY A 101 -6.02 12.17 5.57
CA GLY A 101 -5.26 12.96 4.60
C GLY A 101 -4.27 13.90 5.28
N ILE A 102 -4.68 14.54 6.37
CA ILE A 102 -3.78 15.40 7.15
C ILE A 102 -2.60 14.59 7.69
N ILE A 103 -2.87 13.43 8.25
CA ILE A 103 -1.83 12.56 8.82
C ILE A 103 -0.87 12.10 7.73
N MET A 104 -1.38 11.61 6.61
CA MET A 104 -0.55 11.09 5.52
C MET A 104 0.29 12.16 4.85
N LYS A 105 -0.26 13.38 4.73
CA LYS A 105 0.46 14.48 4.07
C LYS A 105 1.76 14.82 4.81
N ASP A 106 1.82 14.59 6.11
CA ASP A 106 3.00 14.85 6.92
C ASP A 106 4.07 13.76 6.81
N PHE A 107 3.73 12.59 6.24
CA PHE A 107 4.72 11.53 6.02
C PHE A 107 5.65 11.93 4.87
N SER A 108 6.95 11.98 5.15
CA SER A 108 7.97 12.32 4.17
C SER A 108 9.20 11.47 4.41
N HIS A 109 9.40 10.49 3.54
CA HIS A 109 10.55 9.59 3.57
C HIS A 109 10.79 9.03 2.17
N PRO A 110 12.05 8.85 1.73
CA PRO A 110 12.33 8.34 0.38
C PRO A 110 11.72 6.98 0.06
N ASN A 111 11.47 6.16 1.08
CA ASN A 111 10.94 4.81 0.90
C ASN A 111 9.48 4.65 1.36
N VAL A 112 8.75 5.76 1.45
CA VAL A 112 7.32 5.77 1.77
C VAL A 112 6.60 6.55 0.69
N LEU A 113 5.55 5.98 0.12
CA LEU A 113 4.76 6.67 -0.90
C LEU A 113 4.13 7.92 -0.28
N SER A 114 4.42 9.07 -0.86
CA SER A 114 3.88 10.35 -0.39
C SER A 114 2.45 10.56 -0.89
N LEU A 115 1.69 11.35 -0.16
CA LEU A 115 0.39 11.85 -0.61
C LEU A 115 0.64 13.22 -1.26
N LEU A 116 0.29 13.37 -2.53
CA LEU A 116 0.36 14.69 -3.20
C LEU A 116 -0.78 15.58 -2.72
N GLY A 117 -1.96 15.01 -2.52
CA GLY A 117 -3.09 15.72 -1.99
C GLY A 117 -4.40 15.01 -2.22
N ILE A 118 -5.48 15.68 -1.88
CA ILE A 118 -6.83 15.19 -2.08
C ILE A 118 -7.63 16.20 -2.87
N CYS A 119 -8.57 15.74 -3.68
CA CYS A 119 -9.45 16.61 -4.43
C CYS A 119 -10.89 16.30 -4.03
N LEU A 120 -11.57 17.30 -3.48
CA LEU A 120 -12.98 17.20 -3.13
C LEU A 120 -13.80 17.83 -4.25
N ARG A 121 -14.74 17.06 -4.78
CA ARG A 121 -15.61 17.52 -5.86
C ARG A 121 -17.02 17.73 -5.30
N SER A 122 -17.73 18.71 -5.85
CA SER A 122 -19.13 18.92 -5.49
C SER A 122 -20.00 17.74 -5.90
N GLU A 123 -19.62 17.07 -6.99
CA GLU A 123 -20.25 15.84 -7.45
C GLU A 123 -19.19 14.78 -7.65
N GLY A 124 -19.51 13.57 -7.22
CA GLY A 124 -18.63 12.42 -7.34
C GLY A 124 -17.81 12.17 -6.09
N SER A 125 -17.07 11.08 -6.10
CA SER A 125 -16.27 10.63 -4.97
C SER A 125 -15.03 11.49 -4.77
N PRO A 126 -14.55 11.61 -3.53
CA PRO A 126 -13.26 12.23 -3.28
C PRO A 126 -12.15 11.52 -4.04
N LEU A 127 -11.13 12.27 -4.44
CA LEU A 127 -9.99 11.76 -5.18
C LEU A 127 -8.73 11.86 -4.31
N VAL A 128 -7.94 10.78 -4.32
CA VAL A 128 -6.63 10.74 -3.67
C VAL A 128 -5.58 10.86 -4.78
N VAL A 129 -4.66 11.80 -4.64
CA VAL A 129 -3.64 12.07 -5.66
C VAL A 129 -2.28 11.62 -5.13
N LEU A 130 -1.66 10.68 -5.85
CA LEU A 130 -0.41 10.02 -5.47
C LEU A 130 0.61 10.19 -6.60
N PRO A 131 1.91 10.13 -6.29
CA PRO A 131 2.93 10.13 -7.35
C PRO A 131 2.76 8.89 -8.24
N TYR A 132 3.01 9.06 -9.53
CA TYR A 132 2.99 7.93 -10.45
C TYR A 132 4.24 7.07 -10.24
N MET A 133 4.06 5.76 -10.13
CA MET A 133 5.13 4.79 -9.94
C MET A 133 5.37 4.02 -11.23
N LYS A 134 6.40 4.41 -11.98
CA LYS A 134 6.65 3.92 -13.34
C LYS A 134 6.75 2.39 -13.44
N HIS A 135 7.43 1.76 -12.49
CA HIS A 135 7.67 0.32 -12.55
C HIS A 135 6.63 -0.52 -11.79
N GLY A 136 5.54 0.11 -11.31
CA GLY A 136 4.44 -0.60 -10.71
C GLY A 136 4.79 -1.22 -9.36
N ASP A 137 4.05 -2.28 -9.00
CA ASP A 137 4.29 -2.94 -7.73
C ASP A 137 5.51 -3.85 -7.76
N LEU A 138 6.11 -4.00 -6.60
CA LEU A 138 7.37 -4.73 -6.42
C LEU A 138 7.23 -6.21 -6.79
N ARG A 139 6.10 -6.84 -6.44
CA ARG A 139 5.93 -8.27 -6.74
C ARG A 139 5.90 -8.53 -8.23
N ASN A 140 5.10 -7.78 -8.99
CA ASN A 140 5.04 -7.95 -10.44
C ASN A 140 6.37 -7.61 -11.10
N PHE A 141 7.08 -6.61 -10.57
CA PHE A 141 8.40 -6.25 -11.10
C PHE A 141 9.39 -7.41 -10.99
N ILE A 142 9.52 -8.04 -9.81
CA ILE A 142 10.48 -9.14 -9.62
C ILE A 142 10.03 -10.44 -10.28
N ARG A 143 8.75 -10.60 -10.57
CA ARG A 143 8.22 -11.76 -11.32
C ARG A 143 8.44 -11.66 -12.81
N ASN A 144 8.63 -10.47 -13.33
CA ASN A 144 8.74 -10.23 -14.76
C ASN A 144 10.08 -10.79 -15.27
N GLU A 145 10.02 -11.77 -16.17
CA GLU A 145 11.19 -12.46 -16.71
C GLU A 145 12.10 -11.55 -17.53
N THR A 146 11.59 -10.41 -18.01
CA THR A 146 12.43 -9.43 -18.73
C THR A 146 13.34 -8.66 -17.79
N HIS A 147 13.04 -8.63 -16.49
CA HIS A 147 13.90 -8.07 -15.47
C HIS A 147 14.78 -9.17 -14.90
N ASN A 148 16.01 -8.83 -14.57
CA ASN A 148 16.96 -9.82 -14.05
C ASN A 148 17.69 -9.28 -12.82
N PRO A 149 16.94 -9.05 -11.71
CA PRO A 149 17.57 -8.55 -10.50
C PRO A 149 18.53 -9.57 -9.92
N THR A 150 19.68 -9.08 -9.46
CA THR A 150 20.65 -9.92 -8.73
C THR A 150 20.17 -10.17 -7.31
N VAL A 151 20.82 -11.10 -6.63
CA VAL A 151 20.54 -11.32 -5.18
C VAL A 151 20.77 -10.01 -4.42
N LYS A 152 21.84 -9.29 -4.75
CA LYS A 152 22.13 -7.98 -4.14
C LYS A 152 20.99 -6.98 -4.37
N ASP A 153 20.47 -6.92 -5.60
CA ASP A 153 19.33 -6.04 -5.92
C ASP A 153 18.12 -6.37 -5.07
N LEU A 154 17.80 -7.65 -4.93
CA LEU A 154 16.65 -8.10 -4.14
C LEU A 154 16.80 -7.76 -2.66
N ILE A 155 17.99 -7.97 -2.12
CA ILE A 155 18.29 -7.59 -0.72
C ILE A 155 18.20 -6.07 -0.57
N GLY A 156 18.68 -5.33 -1.56
CA GLY A 156 18.58 -3.87 -1.59
C GLY A 156 17.13 -3.37 -1.56
N PHE A 157 16.24 -4.02 -2.27
CA PHE A 157 14.80 -3.71 -2.21
C PHE A 157 14.27 -3.94 -0.79
N GLY A 158 14.64 -5.07 -0.18
CA GLY A 158 14.25 -5.38 1.20
C GLY A 158 14.75 -4.34 2.21
N LEU A 159 15.99 -3.90 2.02
CA LEU A 159 16.57 -2.84 2.86
C LEU A 159 15.77 -1.53 2.74
N GLN A 160 15.40 -1.16 1.52
CA GLN A 160 14.59 0.04 1.29
C GLN A 160 13.22 -0.06 1.99
N VAL A 161 12.56 -1.22 1.90
CA VAL A 161 11.28 -1.46 2.60
C VAL A 161 11.48 -1.32 4.12
N ALA A 162 12.56 -1.91 4.65
CA ALA A 162 12.85 -1.82 6.09
C ALA A 162 13.03 -0.36 6.54
N LYS A 163 13.72 0.46 5.72
CA LYS A 163 13.89 1.89 6.01
C LYS A 163 12.56 2.63 6.01
N GLY A 164 11.69 2.36 5.04
CA GLY A 164 10.35 2.94 5.00
C GLY A 164 9.52 2.54 6.21
N MET A 165 9.58 1.27 6.59
CA MET A 165 8.84 0.78 7.76
C MET A 165 9.41 1.30 9.06
N LYS A 166 10.73 1.49 9.15
CA LYS A 166 11.36 2.15 10.32
C LYS A 166 10.78 3.55 10.50
N TYR A 167 10.65 4.29 9.41
CA TYR A 167 10.05 5.62 9.45
C TYR A 167 8.59 5.57 9.93
N LEU A 168 7.77 4.71 9.34
CA LEU A 168 6.36 4.58 9.72
C LEU A 168 6.22 4.15 11.20
N ALA A 169 7.04 3.22 11.64
CA ALA A 169 7.06 2.80 13.04
C ALA A 169 7.42 3.97 13.98
N SER A 170 8.36 4.83 13.57
CA SER A 170 8.74 6.01 14.36
C SER A 170 7.60 7.01 14.50
N LYS A 171 6.67 7.00 13.55
CA LYS A 171 5.44 7.80 13.57
C LYS A 171 4.30 7.06 14.27
N LYS A 172 4.58 5.90 14.84
CA LYS A 172 3.60 5.03 15.50
C LYS A 172 2.46 4.61 14.56
N PHE A 173 2.79 4.47 13.28
CA PHE A 173 1.84 4.05 12.25
C PHE A 173 2.02 2.57 11.97
N VAL A 174 0.93 1.80 12.09
CA VAL A 174 0.90 0.37 11.80
C VAL A 174 0.33 0.20 10.38
N HIS A 175 1.06 -0.50 9.53
CA HIS A 175 0.67 -0.67 8.13
C HIS A 175 -0.51 -1.63 7.95
N ARG A 176 -0.42 -2.82 8.55
CA ARG A 176 -1.43 -3.90 8.55
C ARG A 176 -1.46 -4.78 7.30
N ASP A 177 -0.88 -4.36 6.19
CA ASP A 177 -0.93 -5.14 4.94
C ASP A 177 0.39 -5.03 4.17
N LEU A 178 1.49 -5.18 4.88
CA LEU A 178 2.81 -5.13 4.25
C LEU A 178 3.07 -6.42 3.46
N ALA A 179 3.26 -6.27 2.16
CA ALA A 179 3.53 -7.35 1.23
C ALA A 179 4.19 -6.75 -0.01
N ALA A 180 4.87 -7.58 -0.81
CA ALA A 180 5.55 -7.09 -2.02
C ALA A 180 4.57 -6.43 -3.00
N ARG A 181 3.35 -6.95 -3.14
CA ARG A 181 2.31 -6.35 -3.98
C ARG A 181 1.92 -4.93 -3.57
N ASN A 182 2.19 -4.57 -2.31
CA ASN A 182 1.81 -3.28 -1.74
C ASN A 182 2.99 -2.31 -1.62
N CYS A 183 4.12 -2.63 -2.24
CA CYS A 183 5.25 -1.72 -2.40
C CYS A 183 5.37 -1.36 -3.88
N MET A 184 5.79 -0.14 -4.16
CA MET A 184 5.87 0.39 -5.53
C MET A 184 7.31 0.75 -5.87
N LEU A 185 7.60 0.78 -7.16
CA LEU A 185 8.91 1.20 -7.70
C LEU A 185 8.76 2.40 -8.61
N ASP A 186 9.51 3.45 -8.33
CA ASP A 186 9.53 4.63 -9.18
C ASP A 186 10.49 4.46 -10.38
N GLU A 187 10.66 5.50 -11.18
CA GLU A 187 11.53 5.48 -12.38
C GLU A 187 13.01 5.28 -12.06
N LYS A 188 13.42 5.53 -10.82
CA LYS A 188 14.81 5.34 -10.36
C LYS A 188 15.00 4.02 -9.62
N PHE A 189 13.99 3.15 -9.63
CA PHE A 189 13.98 1.88 -8.89
C PHE A 189 14.07 2.08 -7.38
N THR A 190 13.59 3.22 -6.90
CA THR A 190 13.40 3.45 -5.47
C THR A 190 12.12 2.78 -5.02
N VAL A 191 12.20 1.96 -3.98
CA VAL A 191 11.03 1.29 -3.41
C VAL A 191 10.28 2.24 -2.49
N LYS A 192 8.97 2.28 -2.67
CA LYS A 192 8.05 3.04 -1.81
C LYS A 192 7.08 2.08 -1.15
N VAL A 193 7.09 2.04 0.17
CA VAL A 193 6.03 1.35 0.92
C VAL A 193 4.72 2.10 0.64
N ALA A 194 3.69 1.37 0.25
CA ALA A 194 2.44 1.94 -0.23
C ALA A 194 1.23 1.19 0.32
N ASP A 195 0.06 1.47 -0.21
CA ASP A 195 -1.20 0.81 0.10
C ASP A 195 -1.58 0.90 1.59
N PHE A 196 -1.43 2.08 2.14
CA PHE A 196 -1.81 2.39 3.53
C PHE A 196 -2.64 3.68 3.59
N GLY A 197 -3.36 3.87 4.70
CA GLY A 197 -4.18 5.06 4.87
C GLY A 197 -5.17 5.22 3.73
N LEU A 198 -5.20 6.39 3.12
CA LEU A 198 -6.14 6.72 2.04
C LEU A 198 -5.89 5.93 0.75
N ALA A 199 -4.67 5.45 0.55
CA ALA A 199 -4.31 4.69 -0.65
C ALA A 199 -4.62 3.19 -0.54
N ARG A 200 -5.07 2.73 0.64
CA ARG A 200 -5.28 1.30 0.90
C ARG A 200 -6.36 0.71 0.02
N ASP A 201 -6.08 -0.47 -0.55
CA ASP A 201 -7.05 -1.26 -1.31
C ASP A 201 -6.60 -2.73 -1.38
N MET A 202 -7.48 -3.59 -1.90
CA MET A 202 -7.18 -5.00 -2.12
C MET A 202 -7.18 -5.26 -3.64
N TYR A 203 -5.98 -5.13 -4.24
CA TYR A 203 -5.84 -5.31 -5.69
C TYR A 203 -5.80 -6.79 -6.08
N ASP A 204 -5.10 -7.63 -5.31
CA ASP A 204 -4.98 -9.06 -5.54
C ASP A 204 -5.87 -9.81 -4.53
N LYS A 205 -7.16 -9.85 -4.80
CA LYS A 205 -8.17 -10.36 -3.89
C LYS A 205 -7.97 -11.81 -3.46
N GLU A 206 -7.25 -12.60 -4.28
CA GLU A 206 -6.98 -14.02 -3.98
C GLU A 206 -6.19 -14.22 -2.68
N TYR A 207 -5.46 -13.21 -2.21
CA TYR A 207 -4.67 -13.28 -0.97
C TYR A 207 -5.43 -12.82 0.27
N TYR A 208 -6.70 -12.47 0.13
CA TYR A 208 -7.52 -11.97 1.23
C TYR A 208 -8.66 -12.92 1.52
N SER A 209 -8.70 -13.44 2.75
CA SER A 209 -9.73 -14.37 3.19
C SER A 209 -10.74 -13.68 4.08
N VAL A 210 -12.02 -14.07 3.92
CA VAL A 210 -13.10 -13.49 4.73
C VAL A 210 -13.05 -14.08 6.13
N HIS A 211 -13.08 -13.20 7.16
CA HIS A 211 -13.21 -13.62 8.54
C HIS A 211 -14.66 -13.97 8.85
N ASN A 212 -14.90 -15.15 9.45
CA ASN A 212 -16.25 -15.70 9.65
C ASN A 212 -17.15 -14.82 10.56
N LYS A 213 -16.56 -14.16 11.57
CA LYS A 213 -17.33 -13.39 12.55
C LYS A 213 -17.57 -11.95 12.12
N THR A 214 -16.58 -11.31 11.49
CA THR A 214 -16.64 -9.87 11.18
C THR A 214 -16.86 -9.58 9.71
N GLY A 215 -16.70 -10.57 8.82
CA GLY A 215 -16.73 -10.37 7.39
C GLY A 215 -15.53 -9.62 6.84
N ALA A 216 -14.54 -9.28 7.68
CA ALA A 216 -13.33 -8.59 7.24
C ALA A 216 -12.51 -9.49 6.31
N LYS A 217 -11.93 -8.89 5.26
CA LYS A 217 -11.02 -9.58 4.34
C LYS A 217 -9.60 -9.36 4.81
N LEU A 218 -8.89 -10.45 5.11
CA LEU A 218 -7.59 -10.42 5.76
C LEU A 218 -6.51 -11.14 4.94
N PRO A 219 -5.30 -10.56 4.84
CA PRO A 219 -4.17 -11.15 4.13
C PRO A 219 -3.48 -12.23 4.99
N VAL A 220 -4.17 -13.36 5.21
CA VAL A 220 -3.81 -14.33 6.25
C VAL A 220 -2.39 -14.90 6.11
N LYS A 221 -1.87 -15.06 4.89
CA LYS A 221 -0.52 -15.63 4.66
C LYS A 221 0.61 -14.63 4.94
N TRP A 222 0.28 -13.39 5.19
CA TRP A 222 1.23 -12.35 5.62
C TRP A 222 1.05 -11.95 7.08
N MET A 223 0.01 -12.47 7.74
CA MET A 223 -0.33 -12.06 9.10
C MET A 223 0.43 -12.82 10.16
N ALA A 224 0.82 -12.09 11.20
CA ALA A 224 1.40 -12.69 12.39
C ALA A 224 0.41 -13.62 13.09
N LEU A 225 0.95 -14.63 13.79
CA LEU A 225 0.13 -15.63 14.47
C LEU A 225 -0.89 -15.00 15.43
N GLU A 226 -0.46 -14.03 16.25
CA GLU A 226 -1.38 -13.36 17.18
C GLU A 226 -2.44 -12.54 16.44
N SER A 227 -2.12 -11.99 15.27
CA SER A 227 -3.10 -11.24 14.46
C SER A 227 -4.16 -12.16 13.85
N LEU A 228 -3.77 -13.37 13.48
CA LEU A 228 -4.71 -14.39 13.01
C LEU A 228 -5.69 -14.78 14.12
N GLN A 229 -5.21 -14.82 15.36
CA GLN A 229 -6.02 -15.22 16.52
C GLN A 229 -6.89 -14.12 17.08
N THR A 230 -6.41 -12.87 17.09
CA THR A 230 -7.06 -11.74 17.76
C THR A 230 -7.53 -10.65 16.82
N GLN A 231 -7.10 -10.64 15.57
CA GLN A 231 -7.30 -9.56 14.59
C GLN A 231 -6.74 -8.20 15.05
N LYS A 232 -5.79 -8.22 15.98
CA LYS A 232 -5.08 -7.02 16.41
C LYS A 232 -3.75 -6.94 15.67
N PHE A 233 -3.39 -5.72 15.26
CA PHE A 233 -2.18 -5.44 14.48
C PHE A 233 -1.31 -4.45 15.24
N THR A 234 -0.02 -4.69 15.21
CA THR A 234 0.98 -3.85 15.87
C THR A 234 2.18 -3.69 14.96
N THR A 235 3.13 -2.84 15.34
CA THR A 235 4.41 -2.76 14.63
C THR A 235 5.10 -4.13 14.61
N LYS A 236 4.99 -4.92 15.67
CA LYS A 236 5.57 -6.27 15.70
C LYS A 236 4.87 -7.25 14.77
N SER A 237 3.58 -7.07 14.49
CA SER A 237 2.92 -7.87 13.45
C SER A 237 3.33 -7.40 12.05
N ASP A 238 3.63 -6.11 11.86
CA ASP A 238 4.23 -5.63 10.61
C ASP A 238 5.62 -6.25 10.39
N VAL A 239 6.38 -6.48 11.44
CA VAL A 239 7.69 -7.15 11.36
C VAL A 239 7.53 -8.58 10.83
N TRP A 240 6.52 -9.30 11.29
CA TRP A 240 6.21 -10.63 10.74
C TRP A 240 5.95 -10.55 9.23
N SER A 241 5.07 -9.64 8.83
CA SER A 241 4.74 -9.44 7.41
C SER A 241 5.98 -9.08 6.59
N PHE A 242 6.87 -8.26 7.16
CA PHE A 242 8.13 -7.91 6.52
C PHE A 242 8.98 -9.16 6.27
N GLY A 243 9.02 -10.09 7.20
CA GLY A 243 9.71 -11.38 7.00
C GLY A 243 9.16 -12.15 5.80
N VAL A 244 7.83 -12.17 5.64
CA VAL A 244 7.19 -12.80 4.48
C VAL A 244 7.57 -12.04 3.20
N LEU A 245 7.60 -10.71 3.25
CA LEU A 245 8.03 -9.89 2.12
C LEU A 245 9.48 -10.20 1.71
N LEU A 246 10.39 -10.38 2.65
CA LEU A 246 11.77 -10.79 2.35
C LEU A 246 11.79 -12.14 1.62
N TRP A 247 10.97 -13.07 2.08
CA TRP A 247 10.83 -14.36 1.43
C TRP A 247 10.30 -14.21 0.00
N GLU A 248 9.31 -13.34 -0.19
CA GLU A 248 8.81 -13.03 -1.53
C GLU A 248 9.92 -12.50 -2.44
N LEU A 249 10.75 -11.60 -1.94
CA LEU A 249 11.87 -11.05 -2.71
C LEU A 249 12.84 -12.16 -3.12
N MET A 250 13.24 -13.01 -2.18
CA MET A 250 14.26 -14.03 -2.43
C MET A 250 13.75 -15.19 -3.28
N THR A 251 12.45 -15.34 -3.43
CA THR A 251 11.84 -16.31 -4.35
C THR A 251 11.41 -15.66 -5.68
N ARG A 252 11.67 -14.36 -5.86
CA ARG A 252 11.21 -13.58 -7.00
C ARG A 252 9.71 -13.65 -7.18
N GLY A 253 8.99 -13.45 -6.07
CA GLY A 253 7.54 -13.29 -6.08
C GLY A 253 6.72 -14.57 -6.05
N ALA A 254 7.28 -15.67 -5.57
CA ALA A 254 6.52 -16.89 -5.38
C ALA A 254 5.40 -16.68 -4.34
N PRO A 255 4.26 -17.36 -4.50
CA PRO A 255 3.20 -17.30 -3.48
C PRO A 255 3.65 -18.03 -2.21
N PRO A 256 3.46 -17.43 -1.02
CA PRO A 256 3.81 -18.12 0.21
C PRO A 256 2.79 -19.23 0.52
N TYR A 257 3.27 -20.32 1.13
CA TYR A 257 2.47 -21.46 1.55
C TYR A 257 1.49 -21.96 0.43
N PRO A 258 2.00 -22.29 -0.78
CA PRO A 258 1.09 -22.59 -1.89
C PRO A 258 0.20 -23.82 -1.64
N ASP A 259 0.67 -24.75 -0.80
CA ASP A 259 -0.04 -25.99 -0.51
C ASP A 259 -0.85 -25.95 0.78
N VAL A 260 -0.86 -24.80 1.46
CA VAL A 260 -1.61 -24.62 2.71
C VAL A 260 -2.87 -23.82 2.42
N ASN A 261 -4.03 -24.40 2.78
CA ASN A 261 -5.30 -23.69 2.67
C ASN A 261 -5.32 -22.52 3.65
N THR A 262 -5.95 -21.41 3.26
CA THR A 262 -6.04 -20.21 4.11
C THR A 262 -6.65 -20.49 5.47
N PHE A 263 -7.59 -21.45 5.58
CA PHE A 263 -8.19 -21.83 6.86
C PHE A 263 -7.23 -22.61 7.75
N ASP A 264 -6.19 -23.22 7.19
CA ASP A 264 -5.26 -24.06 7.92
C ASP A 264 -3.98 -23.33 8.32
N ILE A 265 -3.82 -22.08 7.93
CA ILE A 265 -2.56 -21.34 8.16
C ILE A 265 -2.24 -21.19 9.65
N THR A 266 -3.25 -20.93 10.47
CA THR A 266 -3.06 -20.77 11.92
C THR A 266 -2.53 -22.07 12.53
N VAL A 267 -3.15 -23.21 12.19
CA VAL A 267 -2.73 -24.53 12.69
C VAL A 267 -1.32 -24.85 12.22
N TYR A 268 -1.02 -24.57 10.96
CA TYR A 268 0.29 -24.78 10.37
C TYR A 268 1.38 -24.04 11.17
N LEU A 269 1.15 -22.76 11.48
CA LEU A 269 2.09 -21.94 12.23
C LEU A 269 2.19 -22.37 13.69
N LEU A 270 1.07 -22.79 14.31
CA LEU A 270 1.09 -23.30 15.69
C LEU A 270 1.90 -24.57 15.85
N GLN A 271 2.02 -25.38 14.79
CA GLN A 271 2.87 -26.57 14.76
C GLN A 271 4.36 -26.20 14.70
N GLY A 272 4.71 -24.92 14.65
CA GLY A 272 6.08 -24.46 14.53
C GLY A 272 6.60 -24.43 13.10
N ARG A 273 5.75 -24.66 12.12
CA ARG A 273 6.15 -24.66 10.70
C ARG A 273 6.29 -23.22 10.21
N ARG A 274 7.23 -23.02 9.28
CA ARG A 274 7.51 -21.72 8.67
C ARG A 274 7.81 -21.89 7.19
N LEU A 275 7.86 -20.80 6.46
CA LEU A 275 8.34 -20.79 5.08
C LEU A 275 9.79 -21.31 5.04
N LEU A 276 10.10 -22.11 4.03
CA LEU A 276 11.43 -22.70 3.88
C LEU A 276 12.40 -21.68 3.28
N GLN A 277 13.69 -21.88 3.52
CA GLN A 277 14.72 -21.02 2.97
C GLN A 277 14.71 -21.08 1.45
N PRO A 278 14.58 -19.95 0.75
CA PRO A 278 14.70 -19.91 -0.71
C PRO A 278 16.09 -20.31 -1.19
N GLU A 279 16.17 -20.87 -2.39
CA GLU A 279 17.41 -21.43 -2.94
C GLU A 279 18.58 -20.44 -2.91
N TYR A 280 18.35 -19.20 -3.34
CA TYR A 280 19.41 -18.19 -3.42
C TYR A 280 19.46 -17.24 -2.23
N CYS A 281 18.72 -17.55 -1.17
CA CYS A 281 18.69 -16.72 0.03
C CYS A 281 19.92 -17.01 0.90
N PRO A 282 20.76 -16.00 1.21
CA PRO A 282 21.87 -16.21 2.11
C PRO A 282 21.40 -16.66 3.51
N ASP A 283 22.18 -17.54 4.15
CA ASP A 283 21.82 -18.03 5.48
C ASP A 283 21.58 -16.90 6.50
N PRO A 284 22.41 -15.85 6.56
CA PRO A 284 22.15 -14.74 7.50
C PRO A 284 20.81 -14.05 7.27
N LEU A 285 20.36 -13.96 6.01
CA LEU A 285 19.07 -13.34 5.70
C LEU A 285 17.91 -14.25 6.10
N TYR A 286 18.05 -15.56 5.91
CA TYR A 286 17.04 -16.50 6.38
C TYR A 286 16.92 -16.49 7.90
N GLU A 287 18.03 -16.34 8.61
CA GLU A 287 18.00 -16.18 10.05
C GLU A 287 17.21 -14.94 10.48
N VAL A 288 17.35 -13.85 9.71
CA VAL A 288 16.54 -12.62 9.92
C VAL A 288 15.06 -12.92 9.73
N MET A 289 14.70 -13.63 8.66
CA MET A 289 13.32 -14.03 8.41
C MET A 289 12.74 -14.82 9.59
N LEU A 290 13.49 -15.83 10.07
CA LEU A 290 13.03 -16.64 11.20
C LEU A 290 12.81 -15.82 12.46
N LYS A 291 13.64 -14.81 12.70
CA LYS A 291 13.46 -13.89 13.83
C LYS A 291 12.18 -13.05 13.68
N CYS A 292 11.87 -12.64 12.46
CA CYS A 292 10.63 -11.91 12.17
C CYS A 292 9.40 -12.77 12.47
N TRP A 293 9.51 -14.09 12.37
CA TRP A 293 8.41 -15.03 12.59
C TRP A 293 8.45 -15.69 13.97
N HIS A 294 9.10 -15.04 14.94
CA HIS A 294 9.11 -15.54 16.30
C HIS A 294 7.68 -15.57 16.84
N PRO A 295 7.27 -16.66 17.52
CA PRO A 295 5.89 -16.76 18.03
C PRO A 295 5.56 -15.70 19.09
N LYS A 296 6.55 -15.21 19.81
CA LYS A 296 6.38 -14.10 20.76
C LYS A 296 6.72 -12.79 20.08
N ALA A 297 5.73 -11.92 19.93
CA ALA A 297 5.88 -10.64 19.22
C ALA A 297 7.04 -9.80 19.77
N GLU A 298 7.18 -9.74 21.10
CA GLU A 298 8.22 -8.96 21.77
C GLU A 298 9.63 -9.46 21.47
N MET A 299 9.77 -10.69 21.00
CA MET A 299 11.07 -11.26 20.65
C MET A 299 11.49 -10.99 19.22
N ARG A 300 10.58 -10.45 18.40
CA ARG A 300 10.90 -10.08 17.03
C ARG A 300 11.77 -8.83 17.00
N PRO A 301 12.69 -8.71 16.02
CA PRO A 301 13.51 -7.51 15.91
C PRO A 301 12.66 -6.26 15.61
N SER A 302 13.17 -5.10 16.00
CA SER A 302 12.59 -3.83 15.57
C SER A 302 12.98 -3.53 14.12
N PHE A 303 12.27 -2.61 13.47
CA PHE A 303 12.69 -2.18 12.13
C PHE A 303 14.05 -1.49 12.13
N SER A 304 14.44 -0.82 13.22
CA SER A 304 15.82 -0.31 13.38
C SER A 304 16.86 -1.41 13.31
N GLU A 305 16.64 -2.50 14.05
CA GLU A 305 17.53 -3.66 14.00
C GLU A 305 17.55 -4.30 12.61
N LEU A 306 16.39 -4.39 11.95
CA LEU A 306 16.29 -4.96 10.62
C LEU A 306 17.09 -4.15 9.62
N VAL A 307 17.00 -2.82 9.66
CA VAL A 307 17.80 -1.94 8.80
C VAL A 307 19.30 -2.23 9.02
N SER A 308 19.75 -2.30 10.26
CA SER A 308 21.16 -2.55 10.56
C SER A 308 21.62 -3.93 10.08
N ARG A 309 20.84 -4.96 10.35
CA ARG A 309 21.21 -6.34 9.97
C ARG A 309 21.20 -6.54 8.46
N ILE A 310 20.17 -6.06 7.79
CA ILE A 310 20.05 -6.20 6.32
C ILE A 310 21.10 -5.36 5.62
N SER A 311 21.39 -4.15 6.13
CA SER A 311 22.47 -3.31 5.60
C SER A 311 23.81 -4.01 5.66
N ALA A 312 24.10 -4.68 6.78
CA ALA A 312 25.33 -5.46 6.93
C ALA A 312 25.41 -6.61 5.92
N ILE A 313 24.31 -7.34 5.73
CA ILE A 313 24.23 -8.42 4.75
C ILE A 313 24.42 -7.88 3.32
N PHE A 314 23.73 -6.78 3.01
CA PHE A 314 23.80 -6.12 1.71
C PHE A 314 25.23 -5.73 1.36
N SER A 315 25.97 -5.18 2.31
CA SER A 315 27.35 -4.72 2.07
C SER A 315 28.36 -5.85 1.87
N THR A 316 27.99 -7.11 2.17
CA THR A 316 28.86 -8.25 1.87
C THR A 316 28.86 -8.63 0.38
N PHE A 317 27.90 -8.10 -0.39
CA PHE A 317 27.81 -8.40 -1.83
C PHE A 317 28.57 -7.35 -2.63
N ILE A 318 29.31 -7.83 -3.61
CA ILE A 318 30.10 -7.00 -4.52
C ILE A 318 29.33 -6.85 -5.85
N GLY A 319 29.21 -5.65 -6.29
CA GLY A 319 28.53 -5.36 -7.56
C GLY A 319 27.14 -4.81 -7.38
#